data_7bc6f99ff425a0b1fa1f5fdf641da37b
#
_entry.id   7bc6f99ff425a0b1fa1f5fdf641da37b
#
_cell.length_a   1.000
_cell.length_b   1.000
_cell.length_c   1.000
_cell.angle_alpha   90.00
_cell.angle_beta   90.00
_cell.angle_gamma   90.00
#
_symmetry.space_group_name_H-M   'P 1'
#
loop_
_entity.id
_entity.type
_entity.pdbx_description
1 polymer ?
#
loop_
_entity_poly.entity_id
_entity_poly.type
_entity_poly.pdbx_seq_one_letter_code
_entity_poly.pdbx_strand_id
1 'polypeptide(L)'
;MTHHYRELRGRTQAYIGALLGVNYQTVARWEKSKKCPDVGEVLGLAKYLKIPQELSNYMEDIARNEAQKNFQADRRFNALCLQFAEMYNGVICKWDPYLIPGIAQTRAYHFGVVPMTQNYTAAQLKRGWKFKLERSRALLARTDEPKVVLIISDVALRNLRFLSEPDRLAQLKRLQYLDSLPNWEIRIVATLYPEGATAFSIYRAGEAEHGGPDFVYTEVWDNSWCIEEDTRIKRYDDLWNILLGKSIALKEYLDDRRDGLAEEHP
;
A
#
# COMPACT_ATOMS: atom_id res chain seq x y z
N MET A 1 0.93 4.11 13.53
CA MET A 1 2.32 4.46 13.89
C MET A 1 2.54 4.44 15.41
N THR A 2 1.84 5.24 16.21
CA THR A 2 2.00 5.29 17.68
C THR A 2 1.87 3.91 18.32
N HIS A 3 0.78 3.17 18.03
CA HIS A 3 0.58 1.80 18.51
C HIS A 3 1.78 0.90 18.22
N HIS A 4 2.22 0.86 16.94
CA HIS A 4 3.34 0.01 16.52
C HIS A 4 4.61 0.25 17.35
N TYR A 5 5.03 1.50 17.50
CA TYR A 5 6.26 1.80 18.26
C TYR A 5 6.09 1.64 19.75
N ARG A 6 4.89 1.85 20.30
CA ARG A 6 4.63 1.56 21.72
C ARG A 6 4.76 0.06 22.01
N GLU A 7 4.12 -0.79 21.20
CA GLU A 7 4.23 -2.25 21.31
C GLU A 7 5.68 -2.72 21.14
N LEU A 8 6.37 -2.23 20.11
CA LEU A 8 7.77 -2.55 19.86
C LEU A 8 8.69 -2.22 21.06
N ARG A 9 8.30 -1.27 21.91
CA ARG A 9 9.03 -0.89 23.13
C ARG A 9 8.46 -1.55 24.40
N GLY A 10 7.44 -2.39 24.28
CA GLY A 10 6.80 -3.03 25.43
C GLY A 10 6.22 -2.02 26.43
N ARG A 11 5.67 -0.89 25.94
CA ARG A 11 5.14 0.17 26.80
C ARG A 11 3.63 0.16 26.84
N THR A 12 3.05 0.49 28.01
CA THR A 12 1.59 0.64 28.14
C THR A 12 1.14 2.04 27.69
N GLN A 13 -0.12 2.19 27.32
CA GLN A 13 -0.72 3.49 27.03
C GLN A 13 -0.64 4.43 28.25
N ALA A 14 -0.83 3.88 29.45
CA ALA A 14 -0.71 4.64 30.70
C ALA A 14 0.71 5.19 30.91
N TYR A 15 1.74 4.40 30.59
CA TYR A 15 3.13 4.83 30.67
C TYR A 15 3.40 6.00 29.72
N ILE A 16 2.95 5.89 28.47
CA ILE A 16 3.11 6.98 27.47
C ILE A 16 2.32 8.21 27.88
N GLY A 17 1.09 8.02 28.38
CA GLY A 17 0.27 9.13 28.87
C GLY A 17 0.96 9.91 29.99
N ALA A 18 1.52 9.21 30.98
CA ALA A 18 2.26 9.83 32.09
C ALA A 18 3.48 10.62 31.60
N LEU A 19 4.25 10.09 30.64
CA LEU A 19 5.42 10.79 30.08
C LEU A 19 5.07 12.06 29.32
N LEU A 20 3.92 12.09 28.66
CA LEU A 20 3.46 13.21 27.83
C LEU A 20 2.50 14.16 28.56
N GLY A 21 2.17 13.86 29.82
CA GLY A 21 1.21 14.66 30.60
C GLY A 21 -0.24 14.56 30.10
N VAL A 22 -0.61 13.46 29.43
CA VAL A 22 -1.95 13.22 28.91
C VAL A 22 -2.57 11.97 29.52
N ASN A 23 -3.91 11.86 29.48
CA ASN A 23 -4.61 10.66 29.93
C ASN A 23 -4.34 9.48 28.97
N TYR A 24 -4.24 8.25 29.51
CA TYR A 24 -4.07 7.04 28.72
C TYR A 24 -5.15 6.85 27.65
N GLN A 25 -6.38 7.32 27.91
CA GLN A 25 -7.47 7.32 26.93
C GLN A 25 -7.17 8.20 25.70
N THR A 26 -6.38 9.29 25.90
CA THR A 26 -5.92 10.12 24.80
C THR A 26 -4.96 9.32 23.92
N VAL A 27 -4.02 8.59 24.51
CA VAL A 27 -3.11 7.70 23.78
C VAL A 27 -3.90 6.62 23.03
N ALA A 28 -4.90 6.00 23.69
CA ALA A 28 -5.78 5.04 23.04
C ALA A 28 -6.54 5.61 21.83
N ARG A 29 -6.96 6.89 21.91
CA ARG A 29 -7.62 7.57 20.77
C ARG A 29 -6.67 7.84 19.61
N TRP A 30 -5.40 8.16 19.87
CA TRP A 30 -4.38 8.28 18.84
C TRP A 30 -4.16 6.94 18.12
N GLU A 31 -4.06 5.85 18.89
CA GLU A 31 -3.82 4.51 18.35
C GLU A 31 -4.99 3.95 17.53
N LYS A 32 -6.20 4.40 17.84
CA LYS A 32 -7.44 4.06 17.09
C LYS A 32 -7.80 5.12 16.03
N SER A 33 -6.89 6.00 15.71
CA SER A 33 -7.07 7.08 14.71
C SER A 33 -8.31 7.97 14.94
N LYS A 34 -8.76 8.06 16.21
CA LYS A 34 -9.90 8.90 16.61
C LYS A 34 -9.50 10.33 16.99
N LYS A 35 -8.23 10.59 17.09
CA LYS A 35 -7.62 11.89 17.34
C LYS A 35 -6.20 11.87 16.80
N CYS A 36 -5.76 12.91 16.13
CA CYS A 36 -4.35 13.12 15.80
C CYS A 36 -3.61 13.71 17.02
N PRO A 37 -2.41 13.25 17.37
CA PRO A 37 -1.56 13.96 18.33
C PRO A 37 -1.09 15.28 17.72
N ASP A 38 -0.93 16.32 18.55
CA ASP A 38 -0.33 17.57 18.11
C ASP A 38 1.19 17.43 17.89
N VAL A 39 1.82 18.49 17.35
CA VAL A 39 3.27 18.46 17.03
C VAL A 39 4.12 18.21 18.26
N GLY A 40 3.77 18.80 19.41
CA GLY A 40 4.50 18.61 20.68
C GLY A 40 4.37 17.17 21.19
N GLU A 41 3.16 16.61 21.11
CA GLU A 41 2.88 15.21 21.44
C GLU A 41 3.64 14.25 20.52
N VAL A 42 3.71 14.55 19.18
CA VAL A 42 4.50 13.76 18.21
C VAL A 42 5.99 13.78 18.54
N LEU A 43 6.55 14.95 18.84
CA LEU A 43 7.97 15.06 19.24
C LEU A 43 8.26 14.26 20.51
N GLY A 44 7.36 14.33 21.50
CA GLY A 44 7.45 13.51 22.72
C GLY A 44 7.39 12.01 22.40
N LEU A 45 6.42 11.58 21.60
CA LEU A 45 6.31 10.18 21.15
C LEU A 45 7.59 9.72 20.44
N ALA A 46 8.11 10.53 19.51
CA ALA A 46 9.32 10.21 18.76
C ALA A 46 10.52 10.00 19.69
N LYS A 47 10.70 10.89 20.66
CA LYS A 47 11.77 10.80 21.67
C LYS A 47 11.66 9.55 22.55
N TYR A 48 10.50 9.33 23.15
CA TYR A 48 10.32 8.25 24.14
C TYR A 48 10.19 6.87 23.49
N LEU A 49 9.60 6.78 22.31
CA LEU A 49 9.45 5.52 21.59
C LEU A 49 10.61 5.24 20.62
N LYS A 50 11.57 6.17 20.50
CA LYS A 50 12.71 6.08 19.57
C LYS A 50 12.23 5.82 18.15
N ILE A 51 11.25 6.62 17.69
CA ILE A 51 10.75 6.59 16.32
C ILE A 51 11.87 7.11 15.40
N PRO A 52 12.14 6.45 14.25
CA PRO A 52 13.12 6.95 13.30
C PRO A 52 12.82 8.37 12.84
N GLN A 53 13.87 9.19 12.63
CA GLN A 53 13.72 10.62 12.31
C GLN A 53 12.86 10.88 11.07
N GLU A 54 13.02 10.08 10.01
CA GLU A 54 12.23 10.21 8.79
C GLU A 54 10.72 10.04 9.07
N LEU A 55 10.38 9.07 9.90
CA LEU A 55 9.00 8.83 10.29
C LEU A 55 8.48 9.88 11.29
N SER A 56 9.32 10.37 12.20
CA SER A 56 8.97 11.49 13.08
C SER A 56 8.62 12.73 12.27
N ASN A 57 9.46 13.08 11.29
CA ASN A 57 9.20 14.21 10.38
C ASN A 57 7.86 14.04 9.63
N TYR A 58 7.59 12.82 9.15
CA TYR A 58 6.31 12.52 8.50
C TYR A 58 5.11 12.71 9.45
N MET A 59 5.21 12.19 10.69
CA MET A 59 4.16 12.36 11.70
C MET A 59 3.96 13.83 12.09
N GLU A 60 5.04 14.62 12.17
CA GLU A 60 4.97 16.06 12.44
C GLU A 60 4.25 16.81 11.32
N ASP A 61 4.56 16.49 10.06
CA ASP A 61 3.89 17.12 8.91
C ASP A 61 2.40 16.76 8.86
N ILE A 62 2.03 15.53 9.16
CA ILE A 62 0.62 15.13 9.31
C ILE A 62 -0.04 15.94 10.43
N ALA A 63 0.60 16.04 11.61
CA ALA A 63 0.04 16.79 12.74
C ALA A 63 -0.15 18.28 12.44
N ARG A 64 0.78 18.91 11.67
CA ARG A 64 0.66 20.30 11.23
C ARG A 64 -0.48 20.52 10.23
N ASN A 65 -0.80 19.50 9.45
CA ASN A 65 -1.76 19.56 8.37
C ASN A 65 -3.04 18.75 8.67
N GLU A 66 -3.32 18.42 9.95
CA GLU A 66 -4.47 17.60 10.34
C GLU A 66 -5.80 18.13 9.79
N ALA A 67 -5.96 19.44 9.72
CA ALA A 67 -7.16 20.08 9.16
C ALA A 67 -7.30 19.86 7.63
N GLN A 68 -6.21 19.47 6.95
CA GLN A 68 -6.20 19.20 5.52
C GLN A 68 -6.43 17.70 5.29
N LYS A 69 -7.65 17.33 4.91
CA LYS A 69 -8.02 15.94 4.62
C LYS A 69 -7.40 15.37 3.32
N ASN A 70 -6.54 16.14 2.65
CA ASN A 70 -5.89 15.76 1.39
C ASN A 70 -4.41 16.11 1.49
N PHE A 71 -3.63 15.22 2.11
CA PHE A 71 -2.20 15.43 2.31
C PHE A 71 -1.42 15.12 1.03
N GLN A 72 -0.73 16.14 0.51
CA GLN A 72 0.15 16.05 -0.65
C GLN A 72 1.61 16.12 -0.22
N ALA A 73 2.44 15.21 -0.70
CA ALA A 73 3.87 15.21 -0.43
C ALA A 73 4.64 14.41 -1.48
N ASP A 74 5.98 14.49 -1.44
CA ASP A 74 6.87 13.62 -2.22
C ASP A 74 6.46 12.14 -2.08
N ARG A 75 6.56 11.40 -3.18
CA ARG A 75 6.11 10.00 -3.22
C ARG A 75 6.78 9.11 -2.19
N ARG A 76 8.06 9.34 -1.88
CA ARG A 76 8.76 8.54 -0.86
C ARG A 76 8.25 8.87 0.53
N PHE A 77 7.96 10.13 0.78
CA PHE A 77 7.48 10.61 2.07
C PHE A 77 6.09 10.03 2.34
N ASN A 78 5.16 10.20 1.42
CA ASN A 78 3.82 9.62 1.55
C ASN A 78 3.82 8.07 1.51
N ALA A 79 4.80 7.43 0.88
CA ALA A 79 4.90 5.97 0.90
C ALA A 79 5.10 5.39 2.31
N LEU A 80 5.53 6.19 3.29
CA LEU A 80 5.63 5.77 4.70
C LEU A 80 4.26 5.39 5.27
N CYS A 81 3.17 6.03 4.85
CA CYS A 81 1.83 5.65 5.30
C CYS A 81 1.42 4.26 4.81
N LEU A 82 1.86 3.86 3.61
CA LEU A 82 1.50 2.57 3.01
C LEU A 82 1.95 1.39 3.85
N GLN A 83 3.14 1.49 4.46
CA GLN A 83 3.65 0.43 5.33
C GLN A 83 2.71 0.18 6.50
N PHE A 84 2.26 1.24 7.17
CA PHE A 84 1.36 1.13 8.31
C PHE A 84 -0.06 0.76 7.90
N ALA A 85 -0.54 1.27 6.76
CA ALA A 85 -1.83 0.88 6.22
C ALA A 85 -1.86 -0.62 5.90
N GLU A 86 -0.82 -1.17 5.29
CA GLU A 86 -0.72 -2.60 5.00
C GLU A 86 -0.51 -3.46 6.25
N MET A 87 0.06 -2.90 7.31
CA MET A 87 0.21 -3.58 8.61
C MET A 87 -1.09 -3.60 9.44
N TYR A 88 -1.97 -2.61 9.29
CA TYR A 88 -3.06 -2.42 10.25
C TYR A 88 -4.46 -2.23 9.65
N ASN A 89 -4.61 -1.78 8.40
CA ASN A 89 -5.95 -1.64 7.81
C ASN A 89 -6.53 -3.01 7.44
N GLY A 90 -7.83 -3.18 7.63
CA GLY A 90 -8.52 -4.44 7.39
C GLY A 90 -8.90 -4.70 5.93
N VAL A 91 -8.96 -3.63 5.10
CA VAL A 91 -9.27 -3.74 3.68
C VAL A 91 -8.24 -2.97 2.86
N ILE A 92 -7.68 -3.63 1.86
CA ILE A 92 -6.65 -3.11 0.96
C ILE A 92 -7.06 -3.40 -0.48
N CYS A 93 -7.42 -2.37 -1.22
CA CYS A 93 -7.78 -2.45 -2.63
C CYS A 93 -6.73 -1.71 -3.47
N LYS A 94 -6.16 -2.36 -4.49
CA LYS A 94 -5.15 -1.74 -5.35
C LYS A 94 -5.50 -1.90 -6.81
N TRP A 95 -5.50 -0.80 -7.54
CA TRP A 95 -5.54 -0.74 -8.98
C TRP A 95 -4.20 -0.28 -9.54
N ASP A 96 -3.64 -1.02 -10.48
CA ASP A 96 -2.45 -0.59 -11.21
C ASP A 96 -2.61 -0.91 -12.70
N PRO A 97 -2.64 0.11 -13.57
CA PRO A 97 -2.82 -0.07 -15.00
C PRO A 97 -1.56 -0.51 -15.75
N TYR A 98 -0.36 -0.34 -15.17
CA TYR A 98 0.90 -0.54 -15.90
C TYR A 98 1.87 -1.50 -15.23
N LEU A 99 1.77 -1.65 -13.92
CA LEU A 99 2.69 -2.47 -13.14
C LEU A 99 1.93 -3.45 -12.24
N ILE A 100 2.57 -4.54 -11.90
CA ILE A 100 2.12 -5.38 -10.80
C ILE A 100 2.31 -4.60 -9.50
N PRO A 101 1.30 -4.53 -8.60
CA PRO A 101 1.40 -3.85 -7.32
C PRO A 101 2.63 -4.30 -6.51
N GLY A 102 3.32 -3.35 -5.87
CA GLY A 102 4.62 -3.58 -5.25
C GLY A 102 4.69 -4.73 -4.25
N ILE A 103 3.60 -5.00 -3.51
CA ILE A 103 3.49 -6.12 -2.56
C ILE A 103 3.44 -7.50 -3.24
N ALA A 104 3.08 -7.55 -4.51
CA ALA A 104 2.98 -8.78 -5.31
C ALA A 104 4.17 -9.01 -6.24
N GLN A 105 5.12 -8.06 -6.34
CA GLN A 105 6.28 -8.18 -7.21
C GLN A 105 7.29 -9.21 -6.70
N THR A 106 7.93 -9.93 -7.65
CA THR A 106 9.17 -10.65 -7.40
C THR A 106 10.37 -9.71 -7.52
N ARG A 107 11.55 -10.16 -7.03
CA ARG A 107 12.79 -9.42 -7.19
C ARG A 107 13.13 -9.19 -8.67
N ALA A 108 13.02 -10.22 -9.50
CA ALA A 108 13.29 -10.13 -10.93
C ALA A 108 12.38 -9.09 -11.61
N TYR A 109 11.07 -9.10 -11.30
CA TYR A 109 10.15 -8.09 -11.81
C TYR A 109 10.57 -6.67 -11.41
N HIS A 110 10.90 -6.47 -10.13
CA HIS A 110 11.30 -5.14 -9.64
C HIS A 110 12.55 -4.61 -10.34
N PHE A 111 13.56 -5.44 -10.58
CA PHE A 111 14.82 -4.99 -11.21
C PHE A 111 14.76 -5.01 -12.74
N GLY A 112 13.87 -5.80 -13.35
CA GLY A 112 13.78 -5.93 -14.81
C GLY A 112 12.71 -5.04 -15.45
N VAL A 113 11.55 -4.85 -14.79
CA VAL A 113 10.41 -4.13 -15.37
C VAL A 113 10.28 -2.70 -14.83
N VAL A 114 10.40 -2.51 -13.51
CA VAL A 114 10.19 -1.18 -12.90
C VAL A 114 11.13 -0.11 -13.46
N PRO A 115 12.43 -0.36 -13.75
CA PRO A 115 13.32 0.64 -14.34
C PRO A 115 12.88 1.15 -15.71
N MET A 116 12.05 0.39 -16.44
CA MET A 116 11.55 0.82 -17.76
C MET A 116 10.50 1.94 -17.65
N THR A 117 9.91 2.14 -16.48
CA THR A 117 8.88 3.16 -16.25
C THR A 117 9.44 4.49 -15.77
N GLN A 118 10.62 4.49 -15.17
CA GLN A 118 11.28 5.68 -14.63
C GLN A 118 12.80 5.47 -14.53
N ASN A 119 13.57 6.55 -14.67
CA ASN A 119 15.01 6.54 -14.48
C ASN A 119 15.37 6.44 -12.98
N TYR A 120 15.59 5.22 -12.52
CA TYR A 120 16.04 4.95 -11.15
C TYR A 120 17.56 4.69 -11.11
N THR A 121 18.24 5.28 -10.14
CA THR A 121 19.60 4.84 -9.81
C THR A 121 19.59 3.45 -9.16
N ALA A 122 20.71 2.71 -9.26
CA ALA A 122 20.83 1.40 -8.61
C ALA A 122 20.57 1.45 -7.09
N ALA A 123 20.96 2.54 -6.43
CA ALA A 123 20.67 2.75 -5.00
C ALA A 123 19.18 2.94 -4.71
N GLN A 124 18.48 3.66 -5.58
CA GLN A 124 17.02 3.84 -5.47
C GLN A 124 16.27 2.52 -5.68
N LEU A 125 16.66 1.73 -6.68
CA LEU A 125 16.09 0.40 -6.92
C LEU A 125 16.32 -0.53 -5.72
N LYS A 126 17.53 -0.57 -5.16
CA LYS A 126 17.81 -1.36 -3.95
C LYS A 126 16.93 -0.97 -2.77
N ARG A 127 16.80 0.33 -2.48
CA ARG A 127 15.95 0.83 -1.40
C ARG A 127 14.48 0.52 -1.67
N GLY A 128 14.01 0.75 -2.90
CA GLY A 128 12.64 0.45 -3.31
C GLY A 128 12.28 -1.03 -3.16
N TRP A 129 13.20 -1.93 -3.55
CA TRP A 129 13.01 -3.36 -3.36
C TRP A 129 12.93 -3.74 -1.87
N LYS A 130 13.86 -3.26 -1.05
CA LYS A 130 13.85 -3.51 0.39
C LYS A 130 12.52 -3.08 1.01
N PHE A 131 12.06 -1.88 0.70
CA PHE A 131 10.78 -1.35 1.19
C PHE A 131 9.57 -2.20 0.74
N LYS A 132 9.50 -2.60 -0.54
CA LYS A 132 8.44 -3.48 -1.04
C LYS A 132 8.45 -4.85 -0.36
N LEU A 133 9.63 -5.43 -0.17
CA LEU A 133 9.80 -6.73 0.46
C LEU A 133 9.38 -6.71 1.93
N GLU A 134 9.75 -5.67 2.68
CA GLU A 134 9.36 -5.48 4.09
C GLU A 134 7.83 -5.36 4.21
N ARG A 135 7.20 -4.55 3.37
CA ARG A 135 5.74 -4.39 3.33
C ARG A 135 5.03 -5.70 2.99
N SER A 136 5.48 -6.39 1.95
CA SER A 136 4.91 -7.69 1.54
C SER A 136 5.02 -8.72 2.67
N ARG A 137 6.18 -8.79 3.35
CA ARG A 137 6.38 -9.70 4.48
C ARG A 137 5.48 -9.36 5.67
N ALA A 138 5.38 -8.09 6.02
CA ALA A 138 4.54 -7.63 7.12
C ALA A 138 3.07 -7.96 6.86
N LEU A 139 2.58 -7.71 5.64
CA LEU A 139 1.20 -8.02 5.26
C LEU A 139 0.91 -9.53 5.29
N LEU A 140 1.83 -10.35 4.77
CA LEU A 140 1.68 -11.81 4.75
C LEU A 140 1.83 -12.48 6.12
N ALA A 141 2.47 -11.80 7.08
CA ALA A 141 2.60 -12.28 8.46
C ALA A 141 1.39 -11.97 9.34
N ARG A 142 0.40 -11.25 8.81
CA ARG A 142 -0.82 -10.90 9.56
C ARG A 142 -1.69 -12.12 9.82
N THR A 143 -2.20 -12.19 11.05
CA THR A 143 -3.08 -13.27 11.52
C THR A 143 -4.54 -12.84 11.57
N ASP A 144 -4.83 -11.55 11.38
CA ASP A 144 -6.18 -10.98 11.34
C ASP A 144 -6.80 -11.00 9.93
N GLU A 145 -6.14 -11.66 8.97
CA GLU A 145 -6.63 -11.97 7.63
C GLU A 145 -7.30 -10.80 6.90
N PRO A 146 -6.58 -9.70 6.63
CA PRO A 146 -7.16 -8.55 5.96
C PRO A 146 -7.66 -8.92 4.56
N LYS A 147 -8.73 -8.27 4.12
CA LYS A 147 -9.21 -8.39 2.75
C LYS A 147 -8.27 -7.65 1.81
N VAL A 148 -7.66 -8.35 0.86
CA VAL A 148 -6.74 -7.76 -0.13
C VAL A 148 -7.25 -8.06 -1.53
N VAL A 149 -7.56 -7.03 -2.30
CA VAL A 149 -7.98 -7.17 -3.69
C VAL A 149 -7.04 -6.39 -4.59
N LEU A 150 -6.41 -7.07 -5.53
CA LEU A 150 -5.53 -6.48 -6.52
C LEU A 150 -6.21 -6.54 -7.89
N ILE A 151 -6.57 -5.40 -8.46
CA ILE A 151 -6.97 -5.32 -9.87
C ILE A 151 -5.77 -4.85 -10.66
N ILE A 152 -5.39 -5.61 -11.67
CA ILE A 152 -4.21 -5.38 -12.50
C ILE A 152 -4.67 -5.30 -13.97
N SER A 153 -4.16 -4.34 -14.73
CA SER A 153 -4.37 -4.36 -16.17
C SER A 153 -3.57 -5.50 -16.83
N ASP A 154 -4.08 -6.05 -17.92
CA ASP A 154 -3.36 -7.02 -18.74
C ASP A 154 -2.05 -6.46 -19.31
N VAL A 155 -1.95 -5.14 -19.46
CA VAL A 155 -0.70 -4.44 -19.86
C VAL A 155 0.41 -4.73 -18.84
N ALA A 156 0.12 -4.74 -17.54
CA ALA A 156 1.11 -5.07 -16.51
C ALA A 156 1.59 -6.52 -16.63
N LEU A 157 0.74 -7.45 -17.04
CA LEU A 157 1.11 -8.84 -17.30
C LEU A 157 1.89 -9.00 -18.61
N ARG A 158 1.55 -8.26 -19.66
CA ARG A 158 2.33 -8.24 -20.92
C ARG A 158 3.75 -7.72 -20.70
N ASN A 159 3.97 -6.86 -19.74
CA ASN A 159 5.31 -6.40 -19.38
C ASN A 159 6.22 -7.51 -18.83
N LEU A 160 5.68 -8.69 -18.50
CA LEU A 160 6.47 -9.88 -18.17
C LEU A 160 7.37 -10.35 -19.33
N ARG A 161 7.05 -9.99 -20.58
CA ARG A 161 7.89 -10.26 -21.76
C ARG A 161 9.33 -9.71 -21.65
N PHE A 162 9.55 -8.70 -20.81
CA PHE A 162 10.88 -8.13 -20.56
C PHE A 162 11.71 -8.95 -19.56
N LEU A 163 11.17 -10.03 -19.03
CA LEU A 163 11.85 -10.96 -18.12
C LEU A 163 12.28 -12.23 -18.86
N SER A 164 13.29 -12.89 -18.32
CA SER A 164 13.60 -14.26 -18.73
C SER A 164 12.40 -15.18 -18.46
N GLU A 165 12.27 -16.28 -19.20
CA GLU A 165 11.19 -17.23 -19.01
C GLU A 165 11.07 -17.73 -17.55
N PRO A 166 12.17 -18.16 -16.87
CA PRO A 166 12.09 -18.57 -15.48
C PRO A 166 11.57 -17.46 -14.54
N ASP A 167 12.00 -16.20 -14.77
CA ASP A 167 11.58 -15.05 -13.95
C ASP A 167 10.11 -14.69 -14.19
N ARG A 168 9.66 -14.78 -15.45
CA ARG A 168 8.25 -14.61 -15.83
C ARG A 168 7.36 -15.64 -15.14
N LEU A 169 7.74 -16.92 -15.21
CA LEU A 169 7.02 -17.99 -14.53
C LEU A 169 7.03 -17.80 -13.00
N ALA A 170 8.14 -17.36 -12.43
CA ALA A 170 8.22 -17.08 -10.99
C ALA A 170 7.26 -15.95 -10.58
N GLN A 171 7.12 -14.90 -11.41
CA GLN A 171 6.17 -13.82 -11.14
C GLN A 171 4.72 -14.29 -11.25
N LEU A 172 4.37 -15.11 -12.25
CA LEU A 172 3.03 -15.68 -12.38
C LEU A 172 2.70 -16.60 -11.20
N LYS A 173 3.62 -17.49 -10.80
CA LYS A 173 3.47 -18.33 -9.62
C LYS A 173 3.28 -17.48 -8.34
N ARG A 174 3.97 -16.36 -8.24
CA ARG A 174 3.79 -15.43 -7.10
C ARG A 174 2.37 -14.88 -7.06
N LEU A 175 1.80 -14.45 -8.20
CA LEU A 175 0.41 -13.99 -8.27
C LEU A 175 -0.57 -15.11 -7.92
N GLN A 176 -0.42 -16.30 -8.49
CA GLN A 176 -1.25 -17.47 -8.18
C GLN A 176 -1.20 -17.87 -6.70
N TYR A 177 0.00 -17.81 -6.09
CA TYR A 177 0.16 -18.06 -4.66
C TYR A 177 -0.63 -17.03 -3.83
N LEU A 178 -0.51 -15.73 -4.15
CA LEU A 178 -1.25 -14.70 -3.43
C LEU A 178 -2.76 -14.87 -3.60
N ASP A 179 -3.22 -15.16 -4.82
CA ASP A 179 -4.64 -15.39 -5.13
C ASP A 179 -5.22 -16.62 -4.41
N SER A 180 -4.36 -17.58 -4.01
CA SER A 180 -4.77 -18.76 -3.24
C SER A 180 -4.87 -18.54 -1.73
N LEU A 181 -4.45 -17.40 -1.23
CA LEU A 181 -4.51 -17.09 0.20
C LEU A 181 -5.94 -16.69 0.63
N PRO A 182 -6.35 -16.99 1.86
CA PRO A 182 -7.61 -16.53 2.40
C PRO A 182 -7.74 -14.99 2.28
N ASN A 183 -8.92 -14.51 1.90
CA ASN A 183 -9.24 -13.09 1.76
C ASN A 183 -8.38 -12.29 0.76
N TRP A 184 -7.59 -12.99 -0.09
CA TRP A 184 -6.91 -12.38 -1.23
C TRP A 184 -7.65 -12.66 -2.53
N GLU A 185 -7.69 -11.68 -3.40
CA GLU A 185 -8.28 -11.79 -4.74
C GLU A 185 -7.44 -11.02 -5.74
N ILE A 186 -7.06 -11.66 -6.85
CA ILE A 186 -6.36 -10.99 -7.95
C ILE A 186 -7.24 -11.05 -9.20
N ARG A 187 -7.50 -9.90 -9.78
CA ARG A 187 -8.37 -9.74 -10.94
C ARG A 187 -7.67 -8.99 -12.05
N ILE A 188 -8.02 -9.29 -13.29
CA ILE A 188 -7.39 -8.73 -14.49
C ILE A 188 -8.42 -7.94 -15.29
N VAL A 189 -8.08 -6.69 -15.62
CA VAL A 189 -8.81 -5.87 -16.60
C VAL A 189 -8.10 -5.99 -17.94
N ALA A 190 -8.74 -6.65 -18.90
CA ALA A 190 -8.19 -6.88 -20.24
C ALA A 190 -8.59 -5.81 -21.26
N THR A 191 -9.48 -4.89 -20.89
CA THR A 191 -9.99 -3.82 -21.76
C THR A 191 -9.40 -2.47 -21.38
N LEU A 192 -9.19 -1.61 -22.36
CA LEU A 192 -8.79 -0.23 -22.11
C LEU A 192 -9.89 0.51 -21.34
N TYR A 193 -9.51 1.17 -20.25
CA TYR A 193 -10.40 2.00 -19.46
C TYR A 193 -9.71 3.35 -19.14
N PRO A 194 -9.99 4.41 -19.92
CA PRO A 194 -9.29 5.69 -19.84
C PRO A 194 -9.36 6.34 -18.45
N GLU A 195 -10.50 6.25 -17.77
CA GLU A 195 -10.69 6.82 -16.42
C GLU A 195 -9.83 6.10 -15.37
N GLY A 196 -9.42 4.86 -15.65
CA GLY A 196 -8.51 4.06 -14.83
C GLY A 196 -7.03 4.22 -15.20
N ALA A 197 -6.63 5.25 -15.95
CA ALA A 197 -5.25 5.41 -16.41
C ALA A 197 -4.24 5.68 -15.26
N THR A 198 -4.70 6.10 -14.10
CA THR A 198 -3.86 6.38 -12.94
C THR A 198 -3.99 5.28 -11.89
N ALA A 199 -2.86 4.79 -11.38
CA ALA A 199 -2.84 3.85 -10.28
C ALA A 199 -3.36 4.48 -8.99
N PHE A 200 -4.12 3.71 -8.20
CA PHE A 200 -4.54 4.12 -6.86
C PHE A 200 -4.70 2.92 -5.93
N SER A 201 -4.71 3.21 -4.65
CA SER A 201 -5.00 2.22 -3.61
C SER A 201 -6.00 2.80 -2.62
N ILE A 202 -7.00 2.00 -2.23
CA ILE A 202 -7.97 2.34 -1.19
C ILE A 202 -7.63 1.51 0.04
N TYR A 203 -7.48 2.17 1.16
CA TYR A 203 -7.23 1.54 2.47
C TYR A 203 -8.38 1.88 3.41
N ARG A 204 -8.91 0.85 4.11
CA ARG A 204 -9.99 1.03 5.06
C ARG A 204 -9.67 0.34 6.37
N ALA A 205 -10.06 0.95 7.47
CA ALA A 205 -9.97 0.32 8.77
C ALA A 205 -10.70 -1.05 8.77
N GLY A 206 -11.91 -1.11 8.18
CA GLY A 206 -12.73 -2.30 8.25
C GLY A 206 -13.00 -2.66 9.72
N GLU A 207 -12.85 -3.94 10.06
CA GLU A 207 -13.01 -4.44 11.43
C GLU A 207 -11.69 -4.45 12.22
N ALA A 208 -10.58 -3.99 11.62
CA ALA A 208 -9.27 -4.00 12.26
C ALA A 208 -9.22 -3.02 13.45
N GLU A 209 -8.86 -3.51 14.63
CA GLU A 209 -8.86 -2.71 15.88
C GLU A 209 -7.94 -1.48 15.82
N HIS A 210 -6.82 -1.59 15.10
CA HIS A 210 -5.82 -0.55 14.96
C HIS A 210 -5.69 -0.01 13.54
N GLY A 211 -6.72 -0.23 12.71
CA GLY A 211 -6.81 0.35 11.38
C GLY A 211 -6.72 1.88 11.41
N GLY A 212 -6.02 2.46 10.43
CA GLY A 212 -5.99 3.90 10.22
C GLY A 212 -7.33 4.41 9.67
N PRO A 213 -7.47 5.74 9.47
CA PRO A 213 -8.64 6.27 8.77
C PRO A 213 -8.73 5.68 7.36
N ASP A 214 -9.93 5.71 6.79
CA ASP A 214 -10.12 5.37 5.39
C ASP A 214 -9.43 6.44 4.53
N PHE A 215 -8.66 6.01 3.56
CA PHE A 215 -8.01 6.94 2.63
C PHE A 215 -7.71 6.30 1.28
N VAL A 216 -7.51 7.15 0.29
CA VAL A 216 -6.98 6.78 -1.02
C VAL A 216 -5.56 7.30 -1.15
N TYR A 217 -4.68 6.41 -1.61
CA TYR A 217 -3.34 6.78 -2.04
C TYR A 217 -3.26 6.74 -3.56
N THR A 218 -2.74 7.81 -4.17
CA THR A 218 -2.46 7.86 -5.60
C THR A 218 -1.17 8.63 -5.87
N GLU A 219 -0.52 8.33 -6.99
CA GLU A 219 0.74 8.95 -7.39
C GLU A 219 0.58 9.65 -8.73
N VAL A 220 1.21 10.80 -8.87
CA VAL A 220 1.49 11.47 -10.13
C VAL A 220 3.01 11.47 -10.37
N TRP A 221 3.47 12.05 -11.46
CA TRP A 221 4.89 11.94 -11.84
C TRP A 221 5.88 12.40 -10.74
N ASP A 222 5.63 13.51 -10.09
CA ASP A 222 6.51 14.18 -9.12
C ASP A 222 6.02 14.11 -7.68
N ASN A 223 4.78 13.65 -7.45
CA ASN A 223 4.12 13.78 -6.18
C ASN A 223 3.18 12.62 -5.88
N SER A 224 2.60 12.60 -4.69
CA SER A 224 1.56 11.65 -4.29
C SER A 224 0.54 12.30 -3.35
N TRP A 225 -0.61 11.66 -3.22
CA TRP A 225 -1.70 12.12 -2.39
C TRP A 225 -2.18 11.02 -1.44
N CYS A 226 -2.35 11.37 -0.17
CA CYS A 226 -3.18 10.65 0.78
C CYS A 226 -4.48 11.45 0.94
N ILE A 227 -5.59 10.91 0.48
CA ILE A 227 -6.90 11.57 0.37
C ILE A 227 -7.83 10.95 1.41
N GLU A 228 -8.21 11.71 2.43
CA GLU A 228 -9.13 11.29 3.49
C GLU A 228 -10.52 11.97 3.38
N GLU A 229 -10.74 12.80 2.36
CA GLU A 229 -12.02 13.47 2.13
C GLU A 229 -13.05 12.47 1.59
N ASP A 230 -14.14 12.24 2.33
CA ASP A 230 -15.16 11.24 2.04
C ASP A 230 -15.75 11.36 0.62
N THR A 231 -16.01 12.59 0.15
CA THR A 231 -16.55 12.84 -1.19
C THR A 231 -15.60 12.42 -2.29
N ARG A 232 -14.29 12.54 -2.06
CA ARG A 232 -13.26 12.10 -3.01
C ARG A 232 -13.02 10.60 -2.90
N ILE A 233 -12.98 10.04 -1.70
CA ILE A 233 -12.91 8.57 -1.51
C ILE A 233 -14.05 7.90 -2.26
N LYS A 234 -15.29 8.43 -2.15
CA LYS A 234 -16.46 7.90 -2.87
C LYS A 234 -16.26 7.85 -4.38
N ARG A 235 -15.61 8.84 -4.99
CA ARG A 235 -15.33 8.83 -6.46
C ARG A 235 -14.37 7.69 -6.83
N TYR A 236 -13.38 7.41 -5.98
CA TYR A 236 -12.49 6.26 -6.18
C TYR A 236 -13.19 4.93 -5.95
N ASP A 237 -14.17 4.87 -5.04
CA ASP A 237 -15.02 3.69 -4.87
C ASP A 237 -15.89 3.42 -6.08
N ASP A 238 -16.48 4.46 -6.65
CA ASP A 238 -17.28 4.34 -7.86
C ASP A 238 -16.41 3.82 -9.03
N LEU A 239 -15.19 4.38 -9.20
CA LEU A 239 -14.23 3.90 -10.19
C LEU A 239 -13.78 2.45 -9.89
N TRP A 240 -13.51 2.12 -8.64
CA TRP A 240 -13.15 0.77 -8.21
C TRP A 240 -14.25 -0.25 -8.59
N ASN A 241 -15.50 0.07 -8.33
CA ASN A 241 -16.64 -0.80 -8.66
C ASN A 241 -16.78 -1.02 -10.16
N ILE A 242 -16.51 0.00 -10.97
CA ILE A 242 -16.49 -0.13 -12.43
C ILE A 242 -15.36 -1.07 -12.86
N LEU A 243 -14.14 -0.87 -12.34
CA LEU A 243 -12.99 -1.72 -12.66
C LEU A 243 -13.24 -3.17 -12.22
N LEU A 244 -13.82 -3.37 -11.04
CA LEU A 244 -14.19 -4.69 -10.53
C LEU A 244 -15.19 -5.39 -11.46
N GLY A 245 -16.22 -4.67 -11.91
CA GLY A 245 -17.22 -5.20 -12.83
C GLY A 245 -16.67 -5.53 -14.24
N LYS A 246 -15.56 -4.89 -14.65
CA LYS A 246 -14.88 -5.14 -15.94
C LYS A 246 -13.75 -6.17 -15.84
N SER A 247 -13.39 -6.61 -14.63
CA SER A 247 -12.28 -7.52 -14.40
C SER A 247 -12.74 -8.96 -14.35
N ILE A 248 -11.87 -9.88 -14.74
CA ILE A 248 -12.04 -11.34 -14.60
C ILE A 248 -11.04 -11.87 -13.57
N ALA A 249 -11.30 -13.05 -13.02
CA ALA A 249 -10.39 -13.69 -12.08
C ALA A 249 -9.04 -14.01 -12.74
N LEU A 250 -7.95 -13.94 -11.97
CA LEU A 250 -6.61 -14.27 -12.48
C LEU A 250 -6.57 -15.65 -13.12
N LYS A 251 -7.20 -16.64 -12.48
CA LYS A 251 -7.24 -18.02 -12.99
C LYS A 251 -7.90 -18.07 -14.36
N GLU A 252 -9.07 -17.48 -14.51
CA GLU A 252 -9.81 -17.41 -15.80
C GLU A 252 -8.96 -16.76 -16.88
N TYR A 253 -8.36 -15.61 -16.58
CA TYR A 253 -7.47 -14.92 -17.51
C TYR A 253 -6.29 -15.78 -17.98
N LEU A 254 -5.66 -16.53 -17.05
CA LEU A 254 -4.53 -17.39 -17.39
C LEU A 254 -4.93 -18.65 -18.17
N ASP A 255 -6.11 -19.20 -17.87
CA ASP A 255 -6.63 -20.38 -18.58
C ASP A 255 -6.98 -20.04 -20.04
N ASP A 256 -7.58 -18.87 -20.29
CA ASP A 256 -7.94 -18.40 -21.63
C ASP A 256 -6.71 -18.07 -22.49
N ARG A 257 -5.57 -17.79 -21.88
CA ARG A 257 -4.35 -17.34 -22.58
C ARG A 257 -3.18 -18.32 -22.46
N ARG A 258 -3.42 -19.55 -22.08
CA ARG A 258 -2.37 -20.57 -22.00
C ARG A 258 -1.59 -20.71 -23.31
N ASP A 259 -2.26 -20.56 -24.44
CA ASP A 259 -1.65 -20.68 -25.77
C ASP A 259 -1.02 -19.36 -26.28
N GLY A 260 -1.54 -18.20 -25.86
CA GLY A 260 -1.09 -16.89 -26.37
C GLY A 260 0.08 -16.24 -25.63
N LEU A 261 0.31 -16.55 -24.35
CA LEU A 261 1.45 -16.03 -23.59
C LEU A 261 2.79 -16.68 -24.00
N ALA A 262 2.73 -17.78 -24.76
CA ALA A 262 3.90 -18.49 -25.29
C ALA A 262 4.33 -17.97 -26.67
N GLU A 263 3.46 -17.32 -27.42
CA GLU A 263 3.68 -17.00 -28.85
C GLU A 263 4.07 -15.54 -29.16
N GLU A 264 4.01 -14.61 -28.21
CA GLU A 264 4.50 -13.23 -28.43
C GLU A 264 6.04 -13.16 -28.28
N HIS A 265 6.75 -13.80 -29.21
CA HIS A 265 8.14 -13.46 -29.52
C HIS A 265 8.17 -12.46 -30.66
N PRO A 266 8.93 -11.33 -30.53
CA PRO A 266 9.22 -10.44 -31.65
C PRO A 266 10.16 -11.11 -32.63
#